data_326c70d231b5deb6b6361f1d28adf53a
#
_entry.id   326c70d231b5deb6b6361f1d28adf53a
#
_cell.length_a   1.000
_cell.length_b   1.000
_cell.length_c   1.000
_cell.angle_alpha   90.00
_cell.angle_beta   90.00
_cell.angle_gamma   90.00
#
_symmetry.space_group_name_H-M   'P 1'
#
loop_
_entity.id
_entity.type
_entity.pdbx_description
1 polymer ?
#
loop_
_entity_poly.entity_id
_entity_poly.type
_entity_poly.pdbx_seq_one_letter_code
_entity_poly.pdbx_strand_id
1 'polypeptide(L)'
;FLKDSQYPVIEQSLDVSAAVEALSGVRTDTGKDSIEIVFTTDNKVWDGRHINNGWLQEIPDPITSLTWDNAALLSIKTIKKLAEKEGIKWENKDLVVEDRAHLIEVEMEDGRKAYFPILPAFGHANNSISISLGYGQEGAGSIAGTPQGDSIWSYESDTGDTTGFNVYPLRDSIAPLHSTVKNVKLVTEEVELRPGFKTKNYPIAITQEHFAMEGRALYRDGTKEEFDKEYKKSVKAHKEDPEHEHISSFQNRGMDSHIPPNQPVYRGQDIEELKKDKVQQWGMTVDLNLCNGCNACSIACQSENNIPIVGKDQVIIGREMHWLRMDRYFAQDQEKGEKDYEPVDEDLENPQFMPQPVSCSQCEAAPCETVCPVNATVHTEEGLNAMAYNRCIGTRYCANNCPLKARRFNFFDYNKRPLDQLYKGPLSDKDKTGVAPSLKLQKNPNVTVRMRGVMEKCTYCVQRIQEAKINQKRIARDSDDVKVPDGALKVACQSACASDAIIFGDITDETSRVYKAKQSPRNYEMLKYLGLRQRTTYLARIKNPNMKMPNAKQVGTVSKKFH
;
A
#
# COMPACT_ATOMS: atom_id res chain seq x y z
N PHE A 1 -5.59 -36.47 6.98
CA PHE A 1 -4.66 -36.93 5.94
C PHE A 1 -3.21 -37.14 6.46
N LEU A 2 -2.90 -36.89 7.73
CA LEU A 2 -1.55 -36.99 8.30
C LEU A 2 -1.52 -37.75 9.65
N LYS A 3 -2.42 -38.70 9.85
CA LYS A 3 -2.51 -39.39 11.17
C LYS A 3 -1.39 -40.37 11.45
N ASP A 4 -0.61 -40.83 10.47
CA ASP A 4 0.40 -41.88 10.64
C ASP A 4 1.71 -41.68 9.85
N SER A 5 2.03 -40.42 9.44
CA SER A 5 3.34 -40.19 8.84
C SER A 5 4.39 -39.99 9.93
N GLN A 6 5.03 -41.06 10.29
CA GLN A 6 6.32 -40.97 10.98
C GLN A 6 7.36 -40.48 9.96
N TYR A 7 7.68 -39.20 10.02
CA TYR A 7 8.85 -38.72 9.31
C TYR A 7 10.09 -39.25 10.03
N PRO A 8 11.02 -39.90 9.32
CA PRO A 8 12.29 -40.24 9.92
C PRO A 8 12.95 -38.93 10.38
N VAL A 9 13.17 -38.79 11.66
CA VAL A 9 14.01 -37.72 12.20
C VAL A 9 15.43 -38.05 11.74
N ILE A 10 15.88 -37.34 10.70
CA ILE A 10 17.29 -37.38 10.30
C ILE A 10 18.01 -36.47 11.28
N GLU A 11 18.69 -37.08 12.25
CA GLU A 11 19.66 -36.35 13.07
C GLU A 11 20.82 -35.92 12.15
N GLN A 12 20.76 -34.69 11.65
CA GLN A 12 21.90 -34.07 11.00
C GLN A 12 22.72 -33.37 12.07
N SER A 13 23.93 -33.83 12.29
CA SER A 13 24.92 -33.06 13.03
C SER A 13 25.36 -31.89 12.16
N LEU A 14 25.16 -30.68 12.63
CA LEU A 14 25.67 -29.45 11.95
C LEU A 14 27.20 -29.49 12.07
N ASP A 15 27.91 -29.60 10.95
CA ASP A 15 29.35 -29.37 10.93
C ASP A 15 29.63 -27.87 10.96
N VAL A 16 29.77 -27.34 12.17
CA VAL A 16 30.05 -25.93 12.42
C VAL A 16 31.38 -25.52 11.80
N SER A 17 32.35 -26.42 11.74
CA SER A 17 33.68 -26.13 11.18
C SER A 17 33.59 -25.92 9.66
N ALA A 18 32.86 -26.77 8.94
CA ALA A 18 32.62 -26.62 7.52
C ALA A 18 31.80 -25.38 7.20
N ALA A 19 30.83 -25.03 8.05
CA ALA A 19 30.06 -23.80 7.90
C ALA A 19 30.93 -22.55 8.12
N VAL A 20 31.80 -22.55 9.11
CA VAL A 20 32.74 -21.44 9.36
C VAL A 20 33.77 -21.34 8.25
N GLU A 21 34.27 -22.46 7.72
CA GLU A 21 35.20 -22.45 6.59
C GLU A 21 34.52 -21.90 5.31
N ALA A 22 33.29 -22.28 5.02
CA ALA A 22 32.52 -21.73 3.92
C ALA A 22 32.25 -20.23 4.08
N LEU A 23 32.03 -19.74 5.32
CA LEU A 23 31.83 -18.32 5.61
C LEU A 23 33.16 -17.52 5.60
N SER A 24 34.30 -18.16 5.82
CA SER A 24 35.60 -17.47 5.81
C SER A 24 36.00 -16.90 4.45
N GLY A 25 35.41 -17.42 3.36
CA GLY A 25 35.56 -16.89 1.99
C GLY A 25 34.69 -15.69 1.69
N VAL A 26 33.72 -15.34 2.56
CA VAL A 26 32.87 -14.17 2.38
C VAL A 26 33.63 -12.93 2.82
N ARG A 27 33.93 -12.02 1.87
CA ARG A 27 34.55 -10.73 2.18
C ARG A 27 33.58 -9.90 3.00
N THR A 28 33.93 -9.62 4.25
CA THR A 28 33.19 -8.74 5.17
C THR A 28 33.76 -7.32 5.21
N ASP A 29 34.96 -7.10 4.68
CA ASP A 29 35.64 -5.81 4.69
C ASP A 29 35.47 -5.14 3.31
N THR A 30 34.46 -4.31 3.21
CA THR A 30 34.33 -3.35 2.13
C THR A 30 35.12 -2.12 2.55
N GLY A 31 36.17 -1.78 1.80
CA GLY A 31 36.93 -0.53 2.02
C GLY A 31 35.98 0.68 2.08
N LYS A 32 36.38 1.76 2.78
CA LYS A 32 35.51 2.94 3.02
C LYS A 32 34.78 3.53 1.80
N ASP A 33 35.30 3.26 0.60
CA ASP A 33 34.76 3.78 -0.67
C ASP A 33 34.20 2.70 -1.61
N SER A 34 34.26 1.42 -1.22
CA SER A 34 33.67 0.34 -2.00
C SER A 34 32.16 0.32 -1.84
N ILE A 35 31.46 0.01 -2.92
CA ILE A 35 30.02 -0.19 -2.93
C ILE A 35 29.76 -1.69 -2.93
N GLU A 36 28.81 -2.12 -2.10
CA GLU A 36 28.30 -3.47 -2.09
C GLU A 36 26.94 -3.57 -2.80
N ILE A 37 26.64 -4.75 -3.34
CA ILE A 37 25.32 -5.08 -3.84
C ILE A 37 24.72 -6.21 -2.99
N VAL A 38 23.47 -6.01 -2.58
CA VAL A 38 22.70 -6.97 -1.79
C VAL A 38 21.50 -7.45 -2.63
N PHE A 39 21.42 -8.75 -2.82
CA PHE A 39 20.33 -9.39 -3.55
C PHE A 39 19.27 -9.86 -2.57
N THR A 40 18.05 -9.34 -2.71
CA THR A 40 16.92 -9.68 -1.85
C THR A 40 15.84 -10.41 -2.61
N THR A 41 15.07 -11.23 -1.93
CA THR A 41 13.80 -11.70 -2.50
C THR A 41 12.81 -10.54 -2.53
N ASP A 42 12.02 -10.47 -3.58
CA ASP A 42 10.98 -9.44 -3.71
C ASP A 42 9.79 -9.75 -2.77
N ASN A 43 9.20 -8.72 -2.20
CA ASN A 43 8.04 -8.85 -1.29
C ASN A 43 6.77 -9.33 -1.99
N LYS A 44 6.72 -9.27 -3.32
CA LYS A 44 5.55 -9.57 -4.17
C LYS A 44 5.75 -10.84 -4.98
N VAL A 45 6.77 -10.85 -5.83
CA VAL A 45 7.03 -11.95 -6.78
C VAL A 45 8.04 -12.97 -6.28
N TRP A 46 8.58 -12.76 -5.08
CA TRP A 46 9.56 -13.61 -4.40
C TRP A 46 10.88 -13.72 -5.20
N ASP A 47 11.24 -14.92 -5.60
CA ASP A 47 12.40 -15.21 -6.47
C ASP A 47 12.02 -15.29 -7.96
N GLY A 48 10.84 -14.82 -8.32
CA GLY A 48 10.29 -14.84 -9.68
C GLY A 48 9.28 -15.96 -9.94
N ARG A 49 9.09 -16.90 -9.00
CA ARG A 49 8.09 -17.97 -9.16
C ARG A 49 6.66 -17.45 -9.31
N HIS A 50 6.40 -16.23 -8.86
CA HIS A 50 5.10 -15.56 -8.94
C HIS A 50 5.06 -14.41 -9.96
N ILE A 51 6.09 -14.29 -10.81
CA ILE A 51 6.23 -13.17 -11.74
C ILE A 51 5.06 -13.04 -12.72
N ASN A 52 4.43 -14.15 -13.09
CA ASN A 52 3.27 -14.14 -14.00
C ASN A 52 1.92 -13.88 -13.30
N ASN A 53 1.93 -13.38 -12.07
CA ASN A 53 0.72 -13.00 -11.34
C ASN A 53 0.52 -11.48 -11.41
N GLY A 54 -0.48 -11.04 -12.19
CA GLY A 54 -0.74 -9.62 -12.40
C GLY A 54 -1.18 -8.86 -11.14
N TRP A 55 -1.84 -9.51 -10.20
CA TRP A 55 -2.15 -8.89 -8.91
C TRP A 55 -0.88 -8.57 -8.12
N LEU A 56 0.10 -9.50 -8.10
CA LEU A 56 1.37 -9.29 -7.41
C LEU A 56 2.27 -8.30 -8.14
N GLN A 57 2.21 -8.23 -9.46
CA GLN A 57 2.94 -7.23 -10.23
C GLN A 57 2.45 -5.80 -9.94
N GLU A 58 1.14 -5.61 -9.92
CA GLU A 58 0.55 -4.28 -9.79
C GLU A 58 0.44 -3.80 -8.34
N ILE A 59 0.53 -4.69 -7.34
CA ILE A 59 0.53 -4.25 -5.94
C ILE A 59 1.76 -3.42 -5.64
N PRO A 60 1.63 -2.22 -5.06
CA PRO A 60 2.77 -1.41 -4.68
C PRO A 60 3.62 -2.07 -3.61
N ASP A 61 4.93 -1.96 -3.72
CA ASP A 61 5.81 -2.30 -2.60
C ASP A 61 5.44 -1.45 -1.37
N PRO A 62 5.40 -2.02 -0.17
CA PRO A 62 4.95 -1.31 1.02
C PRO A 62 5.76 -0.07 1.39
N ILE A 63 7.04 -0.05 1.06
CA ILE A 63 7.97 1.04 1.43
C ILE A 63 8.20 1.99 0.26
N THR A 64 8.59 1.44 -0.89
CA THR A 64 8.95 2.23 -2.07
C THR A 64 7.76 2.66 -2.91
N SER A 65 6.62 1.95 -2.78
CA SER A 65 5.43 2.08 -3.64
C SER A 65 5.66 1.72 -5.11
N LEU A 66 6.77 1.07 -5.42
CA LEU A 66 7.12 0.58 -6.75
C LEU A 66 6.20 -0.56 -7.18
N THR A 67 5.78 -0.51 -8.43
CA THR A 67 4.98 -1.55 -9.09
C THR A 67 5.67 -2.02 -10.37
N TRP A 68 5.36 -3.22 -10.84
CA TRP A 68 5.75 -3.76 -12.16
C TRP A 68 7.25 -3.91 -12.42
N ASP A 69 8.12 -3.47 -11.52
CA ASP A 69 9.58 -3.49 -11.67
C ASP A 69 10.31 -3.85 -10.39
N ASN A 70 11.59 -4.11 -10.55
CA ASN A 70 12.61 -3.95 -9.53
C ASN A 70 13.51 -2.77 -9.90
N ALA A 71 14.07 -2.13 -8.88
CA ALA A 71 14.98 -1.00 -9.01
C ALA A 71 16.17 -1.17 -8.06
N ALA A 72 17.27 -0.52 -8.38
CA ALA A 72 18.39 -0.40 -7.48
C ALA A 72 18.05 0.60 -6.38
N LEU A 73 17.86 0.12 -5.15
CA LEU A 73 17.60 0.95 -3.97
C LEU A 73 18.93 1.46 -3.41
N LEU A 74 19.05 2.76 -3.29
CA LEU A 74 20.25 3.43 -2.74
C LEU A 74 19.84 4.52 -1.76
N SER A 75 20.75 4.80 -0.81
CA SER A 75 20.61 6.01 0.01
C SER A 75 20.83 7.27 -0.85
N ILE A 76 20.13 8.35 -0.50
CA ILE A 76 20.29 9.66 -1.17
C ILE A 76 21.76 10.11 -1.15
N LYS A 77 22.46 9.87 -0.06
CA LYS A 77 23.88 10.20 0.10
C LYS A 77 24.77 9.44 -0.89
N THR A 78 24.49 8.16 -1.12
CA THR A 78 25.20 7.37 -2.13
C THR A 78 24.90 7.87 -3.53
N ILE A 79 23.65 8.20 -3.84
CA ILE A 79 23.26 8.76 -5.14
C ILE A 79 23.99 10.07 -5.42
N LYS A 80 24.01 11.00 -4.45
CA LYS A 80 24.75 12.27 -4.56
C LYS A 80 26.23 12.06 -4.83
N LYS A 81 26.87 11.13 -4.10
CA LYS A 81 28.28 10.77 -4.31
C LYS A 81 28.53 10.22 -5.73
N LEU A 82 27.62 9.41 -6.27
CA LEU A 82 27.72 8.92 -7.65
C LEU A 82 27.56 10.06 -8.66
N ALA A 83 26.60 10.95 -8.45
CA ALA A 83 26.36 12.09 -9.32
C ALA A 83 27.55 13.05 -9.37
N GLU A 84 28.15 13.34 -8.21
CA GLU A 84 29.35 14.18 -8.11
C GLU A 84 30.54 13.61 -8.89
N LYS A 85 30.72 12.28 -8.88
CA LYS A 85 31.78 11.62 -9.67
C LYS A 85 31.62 11.85 -11.18
N GLU A 86 30.38 11.94 -11.66
CA GLU A 86 30.06 12.20 -13.06
C GLU A 86 29.90 13.71 -13.37
N GLY A 87 30.20 14.59 -12.41
CA GLY A 87 30.08 16.04 -12.56
C GLY A 87 28.63 16.54 -12.59
N ILE A 88 27.69 15.75 -12.14
CA ILE A 88 26.26 16.09 -12.09
C ILE A 88 25.92 16.68 -10.73
N LYS A 89 25.31 17.88 -10.73
CA LYS A 89 24.72 18.45 -9.53
C LYS A 89 23.35 17.82 -9.31
N TRP A 90 23.26 16.93 -8.34
CA TRP A 90 22.02 16.24 -8.00
C TRP A 90 21.17 17.07 -7.03
N GLU A 91 19.92 17.34 -7.40
CA GLU A 91 18.91 17.92 -6.50
C GLU A 91 17.85 16.84 -6.21
N ASN A 92 17.20 16.91 -5.04
CA ASN A 92 16.22 15.87 -4.65
C ASN A 92 15.04 15.75 -5.60
N LYS A 93 14.65 16.83 -6.28
CA LYS A 93 13.62 16.83 -7.33
C LYS A 93 14.03 16.03 -8.59
N ASP A 94 15.33 15.71 -8.73
CA ASP A 94 15.86 14.97 -9.88
C ASP A 94 15.73 13.45 -9.70
N LEU A 95 15.18 12.98 -8.57
CA LEU A 95 15.08 11.56 -8.22
C LEU A 95 14.18 10.78 -9.17
N VAL A 96 13.06 11.36 -9.53
CA VAL A 96 12.17 10.86 -10.57
C VAL A 96 11.73 12.07 -11.40
N VAL A 97 12.20 12.16 -12.62
CA VAL A 97 11.79 13.22 -13.54
C VAL A 97 10.67 12.67 -14.42
N GLU A 98 9.48 13.21 -14.29
CA GLU A 98 8.31 12.85 -15.12
C GLU A 98 8.10 11.33 -15.21
N ASP A 99 8.06 10.62 -14.07
CA ASP A 99 7.89 9.18 -13.97
C ASP A 99 9.03 8.36 -14.61
N ARG A 100 10.21 8.94 -14.72
CA ARG A 100 11.42 8.28 -15.26
C ARG A 100 12.56 8.32 -14.25
N ALA A 101 13.13 7.16 -13.97
CA ALA A 101 14.29 7.01 -13.10
C ALA A 101 15.60 7.05 -13.88
N HIS A 102 16.64 7.66 -13.32
CA HIS A 102 17.99 7.55 -13.84
C HIS A 102 18.47 6.10 -13.79
N LEU A 103 19.37 5.75 -14.70
CA LEU A 103 20.00 4.43 -14.72
C LEU A 103 21.37 4.47 -14.06
N ILE A 104 21.76 3.35 -13.44
CA ILE A 104 23.14 3.04 -13.08
C ILE A 104 23.65 1.86 -13.87
N GLU A 105 24.94 1.89 -14.21
CA GLU A 105 25.72 0.73 -14.63
C GLU A 105 26.42 0.15 -13.41
N VAL A 106 26.23 -1.13 -13.16
CA VAL A 106 26.92 -1.91 -12.14
C VAL A 106 27.88 -2.84 -12.83
N GLU A 107 29.18 -2.75 -12.50
CA GLU A 107 30.25 -3.63 -13.00
C GLU A 107 30.78 -4.49 -11.85
N MET A 108 30.67 -5.82 -11.99
CA MET A 108 31.18 -6.78 -11.02
C MET A 108 32.69 -6.97 -11.16
N GLU A 109 33.34 -7.54 -10.14
CA GLU A 109 34.79 -7.80 -10.13
C GLU A 109 35.26 -8.68 -11.32
N ASP A 110 34.43 -9.57 -11.80
CA ASP A 110 34.69 -10.46 -12.94
C ASP A 110 34.37 -9.83 -14.30
N GLY A 111 33.96 -8.56 -14.33
CA GLY A 111 33.67 -7.79 -15.55
C GLY A 111 32.24 -7.92 -16.08
N ARG A 112 31.38 -8.70 -15.41
CA ARG A 112 29.93 -8.71 -15.75
C ARG A 112 29.32 -7.33 -15.48
N LYS A 113 28.43 -6.88 -16.37
CA LYS A 113 27.77 -5.58 -16.28
C LYS A 113 26.26 -5.71 -16.38
N ALA A 114 25.55 -4.84 -15.67
CA ALA A 114 24.11 -4.69 -15.80
C ALA A 114 23.68 -3.24 -15.53
N TYR A 115 22.50 -2.90 -16.05
CA TYR A 115 21.89 -1.59 -15.90
C TYR A 115 20.60 -1.70 -15.08
N PHE A 116 20.38 -0.75 -14.16
CA PHE A 116 19.19 -0.72 -13.33
C PHE A 116 18.69 0.71 -13.13
N PRO A 117 17.36 0.92 -13.07
CA PRO A 117 16.82 2.20 -12.62
C PRO A 117 17.13 2.41 -11.14
N ILE A 118 17.45 3.64 -10.78
CA ILE A 118 17.67 4.03 -9.39
C ILE A 118 16.33 4.36 -8.74
N LEU A 119 16.13 3.89 -7.53
CA LEU A 119 15.08 4.39 -6.65
C LEU A 119 15.67 4.76 -5.30
N PRO A 120 15.58 6.03 -4.89
CA PRO A 120 16.04 6.45 -3.57
C PRO A 120 15.24 5.75 -2.48
N ALA A 121 15.93 5.21 -1.49
CA ALA A 121 15.32 4.56 -0.35
C ALA A 121 15.74 5.28 0.93
N PHE A 122 14.78 5.89 1.61
CA PHE A 122 15.02 6.54 2.88
C PHE A 122 15.48 5.53 3.92
N GLY A 123 16.57 5.85 4.64
CA GLY A 123 17.16 4.97 5.64
C GLY A 123 17.98 3.80 5.07
N HIS A 124 18.19 3.76 3.77
CA HIS A 124 19.07 2.75 3.17
C HIS A 124 20.53 2.98 3.57
N ALA A 125 21.26 1.89 3.73
CA ALA A 125 22.68 1.95 4.07
C ALA A 125 23.50 2.71 3.01
N ASN A 126 24.45 3.52 3.46
CA ASN A 126 25.36 4.22 2.55
C ASN A 126 26.34 3.23 1.92
N ASN A 127 26.74 3.51 0.67
CA ASN A 127 27.62 2.65 -0.13
C ASN A 127 27.08 1.21 -0.31
N SER A 128 25.76 1.04 -0.28
CA SER A 128 25.10 -0.24 -0.53
C SER A 128 24.01 -0.07 -1.59
N ILE A 129 23.82 -1.08 -2.42
CA ILE A 129 22.76 -1.19 -3.41
C ILE A 129 21.92 -2.41 -3.02
N SER A 130 20.63 -2.25 -2.78
CA SER A 130 19.71 -3.39 -2.67
C SER A 130 18.89 -3.55 -3.93
N ILE A 131 18.79 -4.77 -4.43
CA ILE A 131 17.99 -5.06 -5.61
C ILE A 131 17.25 -6.38 -5.47
N SER A 132 15.96 -6.37 -5.85
CA SER A 132 15.11 -7.55 -5.74
C SER A 132 15.34 -8.51 -6.90
N LEU A 133 15.37 -9.81 -6.56
CA LEU A 133 15.37 -10.91 -7.51
C LEU A 133 14.00 -11.10 -8.16
N GLY A 134 13.94 -11.92 -9.19
CA GLY A 134 12.70 -12.48 -9.72
C GLY A 134 12.13 -11.80 -10.95
N TYR A 135 12.61 -10.63 -11.30
CA TYR A 135 12.20 -9.86 -12.47
C TYR A 135 13.07 -10.14 -13.72
N GLY A 136 12.65 -9.63 -14.88
CA GLY A 136 13.40 -9.73 -16.12
C GLY A 136 13.45 -11.14 -16.71
N GLN A 137 12.48 -11.99 -16.42
CA GLN A 137 12.40 -13.35 -16.96
C GLN A 137 11.73 -13.36 -18.32
N GLU A 138 12.41 -13.97 -19.29
CA GLU A 138 11.87 -14.22 -20.62
C GLU A 138 10.98 -15.47 -20.62
N GLY A 139 9.90 -15.44 -21.39
CA GLY A 139 9.01 -16.59 -21.53
C GLY A 139 8.24 -17.01 -20.28
N ALA A 140 8.18 -16.15 -19.27
CA ALA A 140 7.53 -16.44 -17.99
C ALA A 140 5.99 -16.41 -18.05
N GLY A 141 5.40 -16.05 -19.18
CA GLY A 141 3.96 -16.02 -19.40
C GLY A 141 3.46 -14.67 -19.89
N SER A 142 2.16 -14.59 -20.17
CA SER A 142 1.53 -13.42 -20.80
C SER A 142 1.56 -12.13 -19.95
N ILE A 143 1.81 -12.23 -18.67
CA ILE A 143 1.92 -11.08 -17.76
C ILE A 143 3.38 -10.59 -17.68
N ALA A 144 4.30 -11.51 -17.47
CA ALA A 144 5.70 -11.18 -17.22
C ALA A 144 6.56 -11.10 -18.48
N GLY A 145 6.16 -11.75 -19.55
CA GLY A 145 6.84 -11.79 -20.85
C GLY A 145 6.60 -13.09 -21.57
N THR A 146 6.27 -12.99 -22.85
CA THR A 146 6.12 -14.16 -23.74
C THR A 146 7.49 -14.69 -24.16
N PRO A 147 7.58 -15.91 -24.75
CA PRO A 147 8.82 -16.42 -25.33
C PRO A 147 9.42 -15.52 -26.41
N GLN A 148 8.63 -14.65 -27.02
CA GLN A 148 9.06 -13.64 -28.00
C GLN A 148 9.48 -12.32 -27.32
N GLY A 149 9.50 -12.27 -25.99
CA GLY A 149 9.87 -11.11 -25.20
C GLY A 149 8.70 -10.17 -24.86
N ASP A 150 7.56 -10.30 -25.49
CA ASP A 150 6.42 -9.38 -25.28
C ASP A 150 5.75 -9.58 -23.92
N SER A 151 5.88 -8.63 -23.02
CA SER A 151 4.95 -8.49 -21.89
C SER A 151 3.69 -7.79 -22.39
N ILE A 152 2.52 -8.35 -22.06
CA ILE A 152 1.23 -7.71 -22.43
C ILE A 152 0.99 -6.37 -21.72
N TRP A 153 1.85 -6.00 -20.79
CA TRP A 153 1.82 -4.75 -20.04
C TRP A 153 2.88 -3.74 -20.43
N SER A 154 3.78 -4.10 -21.33
CA SER A 154 4.71 -3.12 -21.89
C SER A 154 4.02 -2.35 -23.00
N TYR A 155 4.08 -1.05 -22.93
CA TYR A 155 3.75 -0.16 -24.03
C TYR A 155 4.78 -0.34 -25.13
N GLU A 156 4.36 -0.20 -26.37
CA GLU A 156 5.07 -0.60 -27.58
C GLU A 156 6.50 -0.13 -27.72
N SER A 157 6.99 0.79 -26.90
CA SER A 157 8.30 1.36 -27.18
C SER A 157 9.18 1.64 -25.97
N ASP A 158 8.60 1.90 -24.80
CA ASP A 158 9.39 2.57 -23.76
C ASP A 158 9.93 1.65 -22.66
N THR A 159 9.38 0.45 -22.48
CA THR A 159 9.78 -0.44 -21.37
C THR A 159 10.38 -1.77 -21.80
N GLY A 160 10.33 -2.11 -23.11
CA GLY A 160 10.75 -3.41 -23.60
C GLY A 160 9.82 -4.56 -23.19
N ASP A 161 10.23 -5.78 -23.45
CA ASP A 161 9.35 -6.94 -23.57
C ASP A 161 9.17 -7.77 -22.31
N THR A 162 9.86 -7.44 -21.22
CA THR A 162 9.77 -8.14 -19.93
C THR A 162 9.55 -7.16 -18.79
N THR A 163 8.91 -7.61 -17.71
CA THR A 163 8.78 -6.80 -16.49
C THR A 163 10.09 -6.81 -15.71
N GLY A 164 10.62 -5.61 -15.46
CA GLY A 164 11.82 -5.40 -14.64
C GLY A 164 13.12 -5.97 -15.25
N PHE A 165 14.10 -6.16 -14.39
CA PHE A 165 15.48 -6.46 -14.76
C PHE A 165 15.94 -7.78 -14.15
N ASN A 166 16.62 -8.61 -14.95
CA ASN A 166 17.18 -9.87 -14.49
C ASN A 166 18.48 -9.62 -13.72
N VAL A 167 18.46 -9.94 -12.44
CA VAL A 167 19.57 -9.76 -11.50
C VAL A 167 20.40 -11.03 -11.33
N TYR A 168 19.84 -12.19 -11.66
CA TYR A 168 20.49 -13.48 -11.45
C TYR A 168 21.89 -13.60 -12.08
N PRO A 169 22.17 -13.05 -13.28
CA PRO A 169 23.51 -13.11 -13.86
C PRO A 169 24.60 -12.41 -13.06
N LEU A 170 24.26 -11.50 -12.14
CA LEU A 170 25.24 -10.81 -11.31
C LEU A 170 25.59 -11.59 -10.04
N ARG A 171 24.81 -12.61 -9.68
CA ARG A 171 25.04 -13.36 -8.44
C ARG A 171 26.24 -14.28 -8.56
N ASP A 172 26.92 -14.46 -7.43
CA ASP A 172 27.97 -15.45 -7.26
C ASP A 172 27.42 -16.70 -6.54
N SER A 173 27.96 -17.87 -6.87
CA SER A 173 27.62 -19.13 -6.19
C SER A 173 28.17 -19.20 -4.78
N ILE A 174 29.25 -18.48 -4.47
CA ILE A 174 29.90 -18.47 -3.15
C ILE A 174 29.19 -17.49 -2.22
N ALA A 175 28.78 -16.31 -2.74
CA ALA A 175 28.09 -15.27 -2.00
C ALA A 175 26.76 -14.88 -2.70
N PRO A 176 25.74 -15.75 -2.67
CA PRO A 176 24.55 -15.60 -3.50
C PRO A 176 23.64 -14.43 -3.10
N LEU A 177 23.81 -13.86 -1.91
CA LEU A 177 22.97 -12.76 -1.41
C LEU A 177 23.70 -11.43 -1.31
N HIS A 178 25.02 -11.41 -1.46
CA HIS A 178 25.85 -10.22 -1.28
C HIS A 178 27.10 -10.34 -2.14
N SER A 179 27.53 -9.23 -2.74
CA SER A 179 28.80 -9.16 -3.48
C SER A 179 29.37 -7.75 -3.45
N THR A 180 30.69 -7.62 -3.59
CA THR A 180 31.34 -6.33 -3.84
C THR A 180 31.26 -6.02 -5.32
N VAL A 181 31.07 -4.76 -5.68
CA VAL A 181 31.09 -4.30 -7.07
C VAL A 181 32.40 -3.57 -7.35
N LYS A 182 32.96 -3.81 -8.54
CA LYS A 182 34.17 -3.15 -9.01
C LYS A 182 33.94 -1.66 -9.26
N ASN A 183 32.82 -1.33 -9.91
CA ASN A 183 32.46 0.04 -10.23
C ASN A 183 30.95 0.23 -10.34
N VAL A 184 30.48 1.41 -9.95
CA VAL A 184 29.13 1.89 -10.15
C VAL A 184 29.19 3.30 -10.68
N LYS A 185 28.47 3.59 -11.76
CA LYS A 185 28.37 4.93 -12.34
C LYS A 185 26.95 5.25 -12.79
N LEU A 186 26.61 6.53 -12.77
CA LEU A 186 25.37 7.00 -13.39
C LEU A 186 25.50 6.92 -14.92
N VAL A 187 24.41 6.54 -15.56
CA VAL A 187 24.29 6.53 -17.01
C VAL A 187 23.97 7.95 -17.48
N THR A 188 24.90 8.56 -18.23
CA THR A 188 24.76 9.92 -18.77
C THR A 188 24.37 9.97 -20.22
N GLU A 189 24.65 8.88 -20.98
CA GLU A 189 24.31 8.72 -22.37
C GLU A 189 23.30 7.59 -22.55
N GLU A 190 22.66 7.52 -23.72
CA GLU A 190 21.72 6.43 -24.01
C GLU A 190 22.46 5.10 -24.05
N VAL A 191 21.94 4.12 -23.33
CA VAL A 191 22.41 2.73 -23.32
C VAL A 191 21.32 1.82 -23.86
N GLU A 192 21.72 0.77 -24.55
CA GLU A 192 20.79 -0.26 -25.02
C GLU A 192 20.51 -1.24 -23.88
N LEU A 193 19.34 -1.12 -23.27
CA LEU A 193 18.91 -2.00 -22.20
C LEU A 193 18.45 -3.37 -22.72
N ARG A 194 17.88 -3.37 -23.91
CA ARG A 194 17.35 -4.56 -24.62
C ARG A 194 17.44 -4.32 -26.12
N PRO A 195 17.41 -5.35 -26.94
CA PRO A 195 17.47 -5.19 -28.39
C PRO A 195 16.44 -4.17 -28.91
N GLY A 196 16.93 -3.08 -29.49
CA GLY A 196 16.11 -2.01 -30.03
C GLY A 196 15.58 -0.98 -29.03
N PHE A 197 15.83 -1.15 -27.72
CA PHE A 197 15.41 -0.19 -26.68
C PHE A 197 16.62 0.53 -26.09
N LYS A 198 16.82 1.78 -26.51
CA LYS A 198 17.89 2.66 -26.02
C LYS A 198 17.31 3.78 -25.18
N THR A 199 17.87 4.00 -24.01
CA THR A 199 17.46 5.09 -23.13
C THR A 199 18.54 5.42 -22.10
N LYS A 200 18.50 6.63 -21.56
CA LYS A 200 19.27 7.02 -20.36
C LYS A 200 18.41 7.07 -19.10
N ASN A 201 17.09 7.15 -19.27
CA ASN A 201 16.10 7.22 -18.18
C ASN A 201 15.02 6.17 -18.42
N TYR A 202 14.74 5.38 -17.42
CA TYR A 202 13.79 4.28 -17.49
C TYR A 202 12.44 4.66 -16.89
N PRO A 203 11.31 4.42 -17.59
CA PRO A 203 9.99 4.68 -17.04
C PRO A 203 9.72 3.75 -15.84
N ILE A 204 9.29 4.32 -14.73
CA ILE A 204 9.05 3.65 -13.46
C ILE A 204 7.63 3.95 -12.98
N ALA A 205 6.95 2.96 -12.43
CA ALA A 205 5.56 3.08 -11.96
C ALA A 205 5.50 3.07 -10.43
N ILE A 206 5.25 4.22 -9.83
CA ILE A 206 5.12 4.42 -8.38
C ILE A 206 3.72 4.96 -8.10
N THR A 207 3.04 4.41 -7.08
CA THR A 207 1.65 4.80 -6.81
C THR A 207 1.50 5.98 -5.89
N GLN A 208 2.22 6.06 -4.79
CA GLN A 208 2.19 7.16 -3.84
C GLN A 208 3.57 7.81 -3.78
N GLU A 209 3.72 8.94 -4.42
CA GLU A 209 4.98 9.67 -4.45
C GLU A 209 5.24 10.44 -3.15
N HIS A 210 4.18 10.99 -2.55
CA HIS A 210 4.29 11.72 -1.29
C HIS A 210 4.58 10.79 -0.11
N PHE A 211 5.48 11.20 0.76
CA PHE A 211 5.89 10.49 1.96
C PHE A 211 5.67 11.29 3.25
N ALA A 212 5.18 12.52 3.13
CA ALA A 212 4.83 13.40 4.24
C ALA A 212 3.32 13.69 4.28
N MET A 213 2.78 13.96 5.46
CA MET A 213 1.37 14.35 5.62
C MET A 213 1.11 15.79 5.23
N GLU A 214 2.12 16.62 5.04
CA GLU A 214 2.02 18.04 4.68
C GLU A 214 1.04 18.81 5.59
N GLY A 215 1.10 18.57 6.87
CA GLY A 215 0.23 19.23 7.84
C GLY A 215 -1.21 18.72 7.89
N ARG A 216 -1.57 17.70 7.13
CA ARG A 216 -2.93 17.15 7.15
C ARG A 216 -3.13 16.17 8.29
N ALA A 217 -4.32 16.19 8.87
CA ALA A 217 -4.70 15.32 9.98
C ALA A 217 -5.03 13.88 9.52
N LEU A 218 -4.03 13.13 9.01
CA LEU A 218 -4.22 11.81 8.40
C LEU A 218 -3.84 10.68 9.36
N TYR A 219 -2.60 10.63 9.78
CA TYR A 219 -2.06 9.60 10.66
C TYR A 219 -1.85 10.15 12.08
N ARG A 220 -2.14 9.33 13.10
CA ARG A 220 -1.96 9.70 14.50
C ARG A 220 -1.06 8.70 15.19
N ASP A 221 0.00 9.24 15.78
CA ASP A 221 0.91 8.47 16.60
C ASP A 221 1.46 9.32 17.76
N GLY A 222 2.08 8.66 18.71
CA GLY A 222 2.74 9.32 19.82
C GLY A 222 3.37 8.31 20.77
N THR A 223 4.12 8.83 21.73
CA THR A 223 4.65 8.01 22.82
C THR A 223 3.54 7.66 23.82
N LYS A 224 3.77 6.60 24.59
CA LYS A 224 2.83 6.22 25.67
C LYS A 224 2.67 7.35 26.71
N GLU A 225 3.74 8.04 27.03
CA GLU A 225 3.72 9.15 27.99
C GLU A 225 2.83 10.31 27.50
N GLU A 226 2.98 10.70 26.25
CA GLU A 226 2.15 11.73 25.61
C GLU A 226 0.68 11.31 25.59
N PHE A 227 0.41 10.06 25.22
CA PHE A 227 -0.94 9.52 25.19
C PHE A 227 -1.60 9.56 26.58
N ASP A 228 -0.92 9.08 27.61
CA ASP A 228 -1.44 9.07 28.97
C ASP A 228 -1.72 10.49 29.49
N LYS A 229 -0.87 11.47 29.15
CA LYS A 229 -1.05 12.87 29.51
C LYS A 229 -2.29 13.48 28.82
N GLU A 230 -2.43 13.30 27.53
CA GLU A 230 -3.56 13.82 26.76
C GLU A 230 -4.89 13.15 27.18
N TYR A 231 -4.85 11.83 27.42
CA TYR A 231 -6.03 11.11 27.92
C TYR A 231 -6.51 11.64 29.28
N LYS A 232 -5.59 11.84 30.24
CA LYS A 232 -5.95 12.43 31.55
C LYS A 232 -6.53 13.83 31.41
N LYS A 233 -6.00 14.65 30.47
CA LYS A 233 -6.52 15.98 30.17
C LYS A 233 -7.95 15.92 29.62
N SER A 234 -8.19 15.03 28.65
CA SER A 234 -9.52 14.83 28.04
C SER A 234 -10.55 14.34 29.05
N VAL A 235 -10.20 13.37 29.91
CA VAL A 235 -11.09 12.87 31.00
C VAL A 235 -11.42 13.97 31.99
N LYS A 236 -10.46 14.84 32.34
CA LYS A 236 -10.68 15.97 33.23
C LYS A 236 -11.64 16.98 32.61
N ALA A 237 -11.45 17.37 31.38
CA ALA A 237 -12.29 18.31 30.64
C ALA A 237 -13.76 17.83 30.59
N HIS A 238 -13.97 16.54 30.24
CA HIS A 238 -15.33 15.96 30.22
C HIS A 238 -16.00 15.90 31.60
N LYS A 239 -15.23 15.73 32.70
CA LYS A 239 -15.76 15.78 34.03
C LYS A 239 -16.16 17.19 34.48
N GLU A 240 -15.44 18.22 34.03
CA GLU A 240 -15.72 19.62 34.32
C GLU A 240 -16.88 20.16 33.49
N ASP A 241 -17.04 19.66 32.26
CA ASP A 241 -18.12 19.99 31.34
C ASP A 241 -18.63 18.71 30.64
N PRO A 242 -19.74 18.10 31.15
CA PRO A 242 -20.33 16.91 30.56
C PRO A 242 -20.86 17.10 29.12
N GLU A 243 -21.15 18.33 28.70
CA GLU A 243 -21.50 18.64 27.31
C GLU A 243 -20.27 18.65 26.39
N HIS A 244 -19.09 18.71 26.97
CA HIS A 244 -17.85 18.60 26.22
C HIS A 244 -17.71 17.18 25.70
N GLU A 245 -17.71 17.04 24.38
CA GLU A 245 -17.53 15.75 23.72
C GLU A 245 -16.24 15.07 24.24
N HIS A 246 -16.36 13.82 24.71
CA HIS A 246 -15.19 13.06 25.11
C HIS A 246 -14.35 12.70 23.86
N ILE A 247 -13.39 13.55 23.57
CA ILE A 247 -12.50 13.39 22.42
C ILE A 247 -11.41 12.39 22.78
N SER A 248 -11.18 11.42 21.89
CA SER A 248 -10.06 10.49 22.04
C SER A 248 -8.72 11.23 22.11
N SER A 249 -7.76 10.68 22.85
CA SER A 249 -6.52 11.37 23.21
C SER A 249 -5.75 12.01 22.06
N PHE A 250 -5.80 11.43 20.89
CA PHE A 250 -5.06 11.96 19.73
C PHE A 250 -5.94 12.47 18.60
N GLN A 251 -7.25 12.56 18.79
CA GLN A 251 -8.16 12.98 17.73
C GLN A 251 -7.82 14.37 17.18
N ASN A 252 -7.55 15.31 18.05
CA ASN A 252 -7.28 16.70 17.67
C ASN A 252 -5.80 17.01 17.51
N ARG A 253 -4.92 16.03 17.63
CA ARG A 253 -3.49 16.25 17.49
C ARG A 253 -3.15 16.73 16.08
N GLY A 254 -2.48 17.87 15.96
CA GLY A 254 -2.15 18.48 14.68
C GLY A 254 -3.31 19.13 13.93
N MET A 255 -4.41 19.47 14.60
CA MET A 255 -5.59 20.08 13.98
C MET A 255 -5.81 21.55 14.36
N ASP A 256 -5.04 22.09 15.29
CA ASP A 256 -5.34 23.40 15.90
C ASP A 256 -5.44 24.55 14.89
N SER A 257 -4.69 24.47 13.80
CA SER A 257 -4.74 25.47 12.71
C SER A 257 -5.82 25.19 11.65
N HIS A 258 -6.49 24.03 11.70
CA HIS A 258 -7.40 23.58 10.63
C HIS A 258 -8.82 23.31 11.11
N ILE A 259 -9.13 23.60 12.38
CA ILE A 259 -10.49 23.46 12.91
C ILE A 259 -11.33 24.62 12.35
N PRO A 260 -12.32 24.35 11.48
CA PRO A 260 -13.19 25.42 10.99
C PRO A 260 -13.99 25.98 12.17
N PRO A 261 -14.22 27.28 12.23
CA PRO A 261 -14.94 27.94 13.30
C PRO A 261 -16.42 27.52 13.40
N ASN A 262 -16.95 26.87 12.36
CA ASN A 262 -18.35 26.47 12.27
C ASN A 262 -18.49 24.96 12.24
N GLN A 263 -19.51 24.46 12.91
CA GLN A 263 -19.90 23.07 12.83
C GLN A 263 -20.33 22.71 11.40
N PRO A 264 -20.05 21.47 10.92
CA PRO A 264 -20.49 21.06 9.60
C PRO A 264 -22.00 21.18 9.46
N VAL A 265 -22.46 21.64 8.32
CA VAL A 265 -23.88 21.83 7.98
C VAL A 265 -24.64 20.50 7.99
N TYR A 266 -23.95 19.40 7.75
CA TYR A 266 -24.51 18.06 7.79
C TYR A 266 -24.52 17.52 9.20
N ARG A 267 -25.71 17.30 9.73
CA ARG A 267 -25.91 16.47 10.92
C ARG A 267 -26.16 15.05 10.43
N GLY A 268 -25.15 14.15 10.50
CA GLY A 268 -25.38 12.73 10.28
C GLY A 268 -26.29 12.15 11.38
N GLN A 269 -26.78 10.96 11.17
CA GLN A 269 -27.59 10.26 12.16
C GLN A 269 -26.74 9.98 13.41
N ASP A 270 -27.31 10.20 14.58
CA ASP A 270 -26.69 9.82 15.84
C ASP A 270 -26.68 8.28 15.97
N ILE A 271 -25.64 7.72 16.58
CA ILE A 271 -25.56 6.27 16.85
C ILE A 271 -26.76 5.84 17.72
N GLU A 272 -27.20 6.68 18.65
CA GLU A 272 -28.36 6.39 19.49
C GLU A 272 -29.68 6.38 18.69
N GLU A 273 -29.78 7.18 17.64
CA GLU A 273 -30.92 7.11 16.71
C GLU A 273 -30.84 5.85 15.84
N LEU A 274 -29.66 5.49 15.38
CA LEU A 274 -29.43 4.26 14.58
C LEU A 274 -29.70 2.99 15.38
N LYS A 275 -29.49 3.00 16.71
CA LYS A 275 -29.85 1.86 17.58
C LYS A 275 -31.35 1.61 17.63
N LYS A 276 -32.19 2.61 17.41
CA LYS A 276 -33.65 2.48 17.43
C LYS A 276 -34.16 1.70 16.19
N ASP A 277 -33.47 1.84 15.09
CA ASP A 277 -33.76 1.09 13.87
C ASP A 277 -33.14 -0.29 13.99
N LYS A 278 -33.88 -1.35 14.12
CA LYS A 278 -33.39 -2.74 14.27
C LYS A 278 -32.45 -3.23 13.17
N VAL A 279 -32.01 -2.35 12.27
CA VAL A 279 -31.11 -2.62 11.15
C VAL A 279 -29.67 -2.55 11.62
N GLN A 280 -28.86 -3.58 11.28
CA GLN A 280 -27.43 -3.58 11.61
C GLN A 280 -26.71 -2.47 10.87
N GLN A 281 -25.76 -1.84 11.55
CA GLN A 281 -24.99 -0.72 11.03
C GLN A 281 -23.52 -1.12 10.90
N TRP A 282 -23.03 -1.20 9.68
CA TRP A 282 -21.69 -1.71 9.44
C TRP A 282 -20.60 -0.63 9.57
N GLY A 283 -19.49 -1.01 10.19
CA GLY A 283 -18.33 -0.15 10.33
C GLY A 283 -17.03 -0.94 10.48
N MET A 284 -15.93 -0.23 10.41
CA MET A 284 -14.57 -0.79 10.46
C MET A 284 -13.69 0.05 11.38
N THR A 285 -12.73 -0.60 12.01
CA THR A 285 -11.64 0.06 12.73
C THR A 285 -10.32 -0.63 12.38
N VAL A 286 -9.27 0.15 12.18
CA VAL A 286 -7.93 -0.36 11.88
C VAL A 286 -6.97 -0.01 13.01
N ASP A 287 -6.38 -1.01 13.65
CA ASP A 287 -5.38 -0.80 14.70
C ASP A 287 -3.98 -0.60 14.09
N LEU A 288 -3.47 0.64 14.18
CA LEU A 288 -2.17 0.99 13.64
C LEU A 288 -0.98 0.48 14.47
N ASN A 289 -1.21 0.00 15.71
CA ASN A 289 -0.19 -0.74 16.44
C ASN A 289 0.05 -2.14 15.87
N LEU A 290 -1.01 -2.77 15.36
CA LEU A 290 -0.96 -4.12 14.81
C LEU A 290 -0.61 -4.10 13.32
N CYS A 291 -0.97 -3.04 12.60
CA CYS A 291 -0.70 -2.93 11.16
C CYS A 291 0.81 -2.82 10.89
N ASN A 292 1.35 -3.77 10.13
CA ASN A 292 2.76 -3.80 9.70
C ASN A 292 2.96 -3.35 8.24
N GLY A 293 1.91 -2.96 7.53
CA GLY A 293 2.00 -2.45 6.16
C GLY A 293 2.20 -3.49 5.06
N CYS A 294 1.96 -4.77 5.30
CA CYS A 294 2.28 -5.86 4.37
C CYS A 294 1.49 -5.91 3.05
N ASN A 295 0.51 -5.05 2.84
CA ASN A 295 -0.36 -5.00 1.64
C ASN A 295 -1.25 -6.23 1.35
N ALA A 296 -1.26 -7.27 2.19
CA ALA A 296 -2.11 -8.45 2.00
C ALA A 296 -3.61 -8.08 1.89
N CYS A 297 -4.06 -7.07 2.61
CA CYS A 297 -5.42 -6.54 2.55
C CYS A 297 -5.77 -5.92 1.19
N SER A 298 -4.82 -5.27 0.51
CA SER A 298 -5.02 -4.72 -0.83
C SER A 298 -5.18 -5.81 -1.88
N ILE A 299 -4.34 -6.85 -1.86
CA ILE A 299 -4.47 -8.00 -2.77
C ILE A 299 -5.78 -8.74 -2.54
N ALA A 300 -6.13 -9.00 -1.27
CA ALA A 300 -7.39 -9.65 -0.95
C ALA A 300 -8.61 -8.84 -1.42
N CYS A 301 -8.56 -7.52 -1.30
CA CYS A 301 -9.60 -6.64 -1.82
C CYS A 301 -9.68 -6.72 -3.35
N GLN A 302 -8.54 -6.73 -4.04
CA GLN A 302 -8.47 -6.78 -5.49
C GLN A 302 -9.03 -8.09 -6.05
N SER A 303 -8.62 -9.22 -5.48
CA SER A 303 -9.09 -10.54 -5.91
C SER A 303 -10.58 -10.78 -5.59
N GLU A 304 -11.02 -10.42 -4.38
CA GLU A 304 -12.40 -10.60 -3.94
C GLU A 304 -13.39 -9.78 -4.75
N ASN A 305 -13.05 -8.52 -5.06
CA ASN A 305 -13.99 -7.56 -5.62
C ASN A 305 -13.85 -7.37 -7.13
N ASN A 306 -13.21 -8.29 -7.84
CA ASN A 306 -12.99 -8.21 -9.29
C ASN A 306 -12.37 -6.88 -9.73
N ILE A 307 -11.50 -6.30 -8.91
CA ILE A 307 -10.81 -5.06 -9.26
C ILE A 307 -9.86 -5.36 -10.43
N PRO A 308 -9.92 -4.60 -11.53
CA PRO A 308 -9.11 -4.88 -12.69
C PRO A 308 -7.63 -4.60 -12.43
N ILE A 309 -6.77 -5.33 -13.13
CA ILE A 309 -5.36 -5.03 -13.31
C ILE A 309 -5.27 -4.07 -14.49
N VAL A 310 -4.54 -2.97 -14.36
CA VAL A 310 -4.52 -1.90 -15.38
C VAL A 310 -3.23 -1.84 -16.18
N GLY A 311 -2.13 -2.36 -15.63
CA GLY A 311 -0.82 -2.38 -16.27
C GLY A 311 0.08 -1.19 -15.90
N LYS A 312 1.37 -1.36 -16.14
CA LYS A 312 2.41 -0.40 -15.76
C LYS A 312 2.13 1.01 -16.27
N ASP A 313 1.77 1.15 -17.55
CA ASP A 313 1.53 2.46 -18.17
C ASP A 313 0.37 3.23 -17.54
N GLN A 314 -0.69 2.50 -17.15
CA GLN A 314 -1.82 3.13 -16.51
C GLN A 314 -1.48 3.54 -15.07
N VAL A 315 -0.61 2.79 -14.40
CA VAL A 315 -0.11 3.17 -13.08
C VAL A 315 0.78 4.41 -13.17
N ILE A 316 1.68 4.49 -14.15
CA ILE A 316 2.53 5.67 -14.38
C ILE A 316 1.70 6.96 -14.48
N ILE A 317 0.55 6.90 -15.15
CA ILE A 317 -0.34 8.08 -15.29
C ILE A 317 -1.42 8.18 -14.19
N GLY A 318 -1.21 7.51 -13.05
CA GLY A 318 -2.06 7.61 -11.86
C GLY A 318 -3.46 7.00 -12.01
N ARG A 319 -3.60 5.95 -12.85
CA ARG A 319 -4.90 5.28 -13.10
C ARG A 319 -5.01 3.90 -12.47
N GLU A 320 -4.24 3.62 -11.44
CA GLU A 320 -4.37 2.39 -10.66
C GLU A 320 -5.77 2.24 -10.05
N MET A 321 -6.27 1.01 -9.94
CA MET A 321 -7.66 0.71 -9.57
C MET A 321 -7.85 0.15 -8.15
N HIS A 322 -6.82 0.11 -7.32
CA HIS A 322 -6.93 -0.41 -5.95
C HIS A 322 -7.95 0.38 -5.12
N TRP A 323 -8.96 -0.32 -4.57
CA TRP A 323 -9.96 0.27 -3.67
C TRP A 323 -9.44 0.50 -2.25
N LEU A 324 -8.48 -0.33 -1.85
CA LEU A 324 -7.72 -0.19 -0.63
C LEU A 324 -6.26 0.00 -1.02
N ARG A 325 -5.66 1.10 -0.59
CA ARG A 325 -4.26 1.41 -0.79
C ARG A 325 -3.53 1.46 0.55
N MET A 326 -2.25 1.20 0.53
CA MET A 326 -1.38 1.38 1.68
C MET A 326 -0.64 2.70 1.54
N ASP A 327 -1.12 3.73 2.24
CA ASP A 327 -0.39 4.98 2.36
C ASP A 327 0.78 4.79 3.34
N ARG A 328 1.88 5.50 3.10
CA ARG A 328 3.06 5.46 3.94
C ARG A 328 3.56 6.85 4.23
N TYR A 329 3.98 7.05 5.47
CA TYR A 329 4.59 8.28 5.91
C TYR A 329 5.90 7.97 6.61
N PHE A 330 6.87 8.88 6.53
CA PHE A 330 8.13 8.76 7.22
C PHE A 330 8.21 9.82 8.31
N ALA A 331 8.68 9.42 9.49
CA ALA A 331 8.98 10.32 10.58
C ALA A 331 10.49 10.46 10.72
N GLN A 332 10.93 11.68 10.91
CA GLN A 332 12.29 12.03 11.24
C GLN A 332 12.40 12.42 12.71
N ASP A 333 13.59 12.25 13.28
CA ASP A 333 13.89 12.74 14.61
C ASP A 333 13.92 14.28 14.62
N GLN A 334 13.11 14.90 15.46
CA GLN A 334 12.87 16.35 15.49
C GLN A 334 13.71 17.09 16.54
N GLU A 335 14.92 16.66 16.84
CA GLU A 335 15.80 17.48 17.69
C GLU A 335 16.31 18.77 17.01
N LYS A 336 16.08 18.94 15.71
CA LYS A 336 16.57 20.08 14.93
C LYS A 336 15.45 20.83 14.22
N GLY A 337 14.89 21.84 14.87
CA GLY A 337 14.29 22.98 14.19
C GLY A 337 12.77 23.03 14.06
N GLU A 338 12.26 24.21 14.30
CA GLU A 338 10.86 24.62 14.37
C GLU A 338 10.14 24.82 13.02
N LYS A 339 10.59 24.20 11.93
CA LYS A 339 9.94 24.36 10.62
C LYS A 339 9.31 23.06 10.16
N ASP A 340 8.04 22.90 10.50
CA ASP A 340 7.24 21.67 10.36
C ASP A 340 6.77 21.35 8.93
N TYR A 341 7.19 22.08 7.91
CA TYR A 341 6.61 21.98 6.56
C TYR A 341 7.58 21.85 5.40
N GLU A 342 8.87 21.86 5.68
CA GLU A 342 9.80 21.59 4.59
C GLU A 342 9.76 20.09 4.26
N PRO A 343 9.80 19.75 2.96
CA PRO A 343 9.91 18.36 2.56
C PRO A 343 11.08 17.78 3.34
N VAL A 344 10.84 16.62 3.91
CA VAL A 344 11.78 15.91 4.77
C VAL A 344 13.18 16.08 4.23
N ASP A 345 14.03 16.64 5.08
CA ASP A 345 15.37 17.03 4.71
C ASP A 345 16.11 15.86 4.04
N GLU A 346 17.02 16.19 3.18
CA GLU A 346 17.82 15.32 2.33
C GLU A 346 18.55 14.16 3.06
N ASP A 347 18.54 14.13 4.38
CA ASP A 347 19.30 13.24 5.25
C ASP A 347 18.43 12.34 6.14
N LEU A 348 17.36 11.75 5.60
CA LEU A 348 16.63 10.70 6.31
C LEU A 348 17.48 9.42 6.46
N GLU A 349 18.45 9.47 7.38
CA GLU A 349 19.32 8.31 7.64
C GLU A 349 18.59 7.21 8.44
N ASN A 350 17.69 7.57 9.35
CA ASN A 350 16.97 6.64 10.22
C ASN A 350 15.47 6.93 10.31
N PRO A 351 14.76 6.94 9.18
CA PRO A 351 13.32 7.24 9.18
C PRO A 351 12.53 6.13 9.86
N GLN A 352 11.44 6.52 10.52
CA GLN A 352 10.44 5.57 10.98
C GLN A 352 9.34 5.45 9.94
N PHE A 353 8.98 4.22 9.64
CA PHE A 353 7.94 3.88 8.67
C PHE A 353 6.57 3.78 9.33
N MET A 354 5.58 4.49 8.77
CA MET A 354 4.21 4.59 9.26
C MET A 354 3.23 4.17 8.17
N PRO A 355 2.85 2.89 8.11
CA PRO A 355 1.88 2.40 7.14
C PRO A 355 0.44 2.69 7.59
N GLN A 356 -0.42 3.10 6.66
CA GLN A 356 -1.83 3.32 6.89
C GLN A 356 -2.67 2.76 5.75
N PRO A 357 -3.46 1.69 5.96
CA PRO A 357 -4.38 1.22 4.95
C PRO A 357 -5.57 2.19 4.82
N VAL A 358 -5.80 2.71 3.63
CA VAL A 358 -6.86 3.68 3.34
C VAL A 358 -7.81 3.17 2.27
N SER A 359 -9.09 3.19 2.57
CA SER A 359 -10.17 2.86 1.63
C SER A 359 -11.32 3.86 1.75
N CYS A 360 -12.43 3.64 1.03
CA CYS A 360 -13.64 4.40 1.27
C CYS A 360 -14.12 4.19 2.70
N SER A 361 -14.24 5.28 3.47
CA SER A 361 -14.62 5.25 4.88
C SER A 361 -16.13 5.18 5.10
N GLN A 362 -16.94 5.03 4.04
CA GLN A 362 -18.40 4.96 4.13
C GLN A 362 -18.97 6.12 4.96
N CYS A 363 -18.56 7.35 4.63
CA CYS A 363 -18.91 8.56 5.40
C CYS A 363 -20.42 8.76 5.49
N GLU A 364 -20.93 9.09 6.70
CA GLU A 364 -22.35 9.44 6.91
C GLU A 364 -22.69 10.75 6.19
N ALA A 365 -21.85 11.77 6.33
CA ALA A 365 -21.94 13.01 5.61
C ALA A 365 -21.06 12.92 4.35
N ALA A 366 -21.50 12.16 3.36
CA ALA A 366 -20.72 11.81 2.19
C ALA A 366 -20.71 12.91 1.13
N PRO A 367 -19.62 13.69 0.96
CA PRO A 367 -19.56 14.75 -0.04
C PRO A 367 -19.61 14.24 -1.48
N CYS A 368 -19.36 12.96 -1.67
CA CYS A 368 -19.44 12.30 -2.97
C CYS A 368 -20.89 12.01 -3.42
N GLU A 369 -21.86 12.01 -2.51
CA GLU A 369 -23.28 11.79 -2.85
C GLU A 369 -23.93 13.05 -3.36
N THR A 370 -23.68 14.17 -2.68
CA THR A 370 -24.29 15.48 -3.00
C THR A 370 -23.89 16.01 -4.38
N VAL A 371 -22.73 15.59 -4.91
CA VAL A 371 -22.24 16.06 -6.22
C VAL A 371 -22.54 15.12 -7.37
N CYS A 372 -23.21 13.99 -7.12
CA CYS A 372 -23.54 13.05 -8.19
C CYS A 372 -24.78 13.51 -8.96
N PRO A 373 -24.67 13.88 -10.26
CA PRO A 373 -25.79 14.46 -11.00
C PRO A 373 -26.90 13.46 -11.29
N VAL A 374 -26.62 12.16 -11.18
CA VAL A 374 -27.56 11.08 -11.46
C VAL A 374 -27.90 10.24 -10.22
N ASN A 375 -27.47 10.69 -9.05
CA ASN A 375 -27.68 9.96 -7.79
C ASN A 375 -27.25 8.48 -7.86
N ALA A 376 -26.09 8.23 -8.49
CA ALA A 376 -25.50 6.88 -8.59
C ALA A 376 -24.74 6.48 -7.31
N THR A 377 -24.48 7.43 -6.42
CA THR A 377 -23.88 7.22 -5.11
C THR A 377 -24.91 7.53 -4.06
N VAL A 378 -25.30 6.55 -3.24
CA VAL A 378 -26.41 6.64 -2.29
C VAL A 378 -26.08 5.89 -1.01
N HIS A 379 -26.67 6.31 0.10
CA HIS A 379 -26.64 5.56 1.35
C HIS A 379 -27.69 4.45 1.36
N THR A 380 -27.30 3.30 1.92
CA THR A 380 -28.23 2.23 2.30
C THR A 380 -28.69 2.41 3.74
N GLU A 381 -29.75 1.72 4.13
CA GLU A 381 -30.25 1.67 5.51
C GLU A 381 -29.19 1.14 6.50
N GLU A 382 -28.26 0.32 6.03
CA GLU A 382 -27.15 -0.25 6.82
C GLU A 382 -25.94 0.69 6.91
N GLY A 383 -26.03 1.91 6.38
CA GLY A 383 -24.99 2.92 6.37
C GLY A 383 -23.89 2.71 5.36
N LEU A 384 -24.12 1.90 4.34
CA LEU A 384 -23.16 1.73 3.25
C LEU A 384 -23.36 2.82 2.20
N ASN A 385 -22.28 3.48 1.83
CA ASN A 385 -22.25 4.33 0.66
C ASN A 385 -22.17 3.45 -0.60
N ALA A 386 -23.30 3.15 -1.21
CA ALA A 386 -23.41 2.24 -2.35
C ALA A 386 -23.18 2.95 -3.69
N MET A 387 -22.83 2.16 -4.71
CA MET A 387 -22.69 2.62 -6.10
C MET A 387 -23.66 1.86 -7.00
N ALA A 388 -24.56 2.59 -7.65
CA ALA A 388 -25.37 2.06 -8.73
C ALA A 388 -24.59 2.17 -10.05
N TYR A 389 -23.81 1.15 -10.38
CA TYR A 389 -22.88 1.18 -11.51
C TYR A 389 -23.56 1.48 -12.85
N ASN A 390 -24.73 0.91 -13.10
CA ASN A 390 -25.49 1.14 -14.35
C ASN A 390 -26.07 2.55 -14.46
N ARG A 391 -26.15 3.29 -13.36
CA ARG A 391 -26.61 4.69 -13.33
C ARG A 391 -25.46 5.67 -13.45
N CYS A 392 -24.24 5.26 -13.16
CA CYS A 392 -23.06 6.10 -13.20
C CYS A 392 -22.73 6.52 -14.64
N ILE A 393 -22.64 7.83 -14.88
CA ILE A 393 -22.28 8.42 -16.19
C ILE A 393 -20.82 8.90 -16.26
N GLY A 394 -20.05 8.68 -15.20
CA GLY A 394 -18.60 8.91 -15.21
C GLY A 394 -18.14 10.37 -15.15
N THR A 395 -18.92 11.28 -14.57
CA THR A 395 -18.50 12.69 -14.40
C THR A 395 -17.25 12.87 -13.53
N ARG A 396 -16.91 11.88 -12.70
CA ARG A 396 -15.77 11.86 -11.78
C ARG A 396 -15.79 12.92 -10.67
N TYR A 397 -16.79 13.78 -10.61
CA TYR A 397 -16.87 14.82 -9.58
C TYR A 397 -16.85 14.21 -8.16
N CYS A 398 -17.48 13.07 -7.96
CA CYS A 398 -17.42 12.36 -6.68
C CYS A 398 -16.00 11.90 -6.27
N ALA A 399 -15.09 11.68 -7.22
CA ALA A 399 -13.69 11.41 -6.93
C ALA A 399 -12.95 12.68 -6.51
N ASN A 400 -13.16 13.79 -7.23
CA ASN A 400 -12.55 15.08 -6.92
C ASN A 400 -13.01 15.61 -5.56
N ASN A 401 -14.28 15.35 -5.21
CA ASN A 401 -14.87 15.80 -3.95
C ASN A 401 -14.63 14.83 -2.76
N CYS A 402 -13.92 13.73 -2.99
CA CYS A 402 -13.57 12.79 -1.93
C CYS A 402 -12.25 13.22 -1.26
N PRO A 403 -12.25 13.73 -0.01
CA PRO A 403 -11.02 14.17 0.64
C PRO A 403 -10.07 13.01 0.97
N LEU A 404 -10.59 11.77 1.02
CA LEU A 404 -9.80 10.56 1.25
C LEU A 404 -9.23 9.95 -0.04
N LYS A 405 -9.55 10.53 -1.21
CA LYS A 405 -9.11 10.04 -2.53
C LYS A 405 -9.37 8.54 -2.73
N ALA A 406 -10.53 8.07 -2.27
CA ALA A 406 -10.86 6.64 -2.20
C ALA A 406 -11.71 6.13 -3.36
N ARG A 407 -11.87 6.92 -4.41
CA ARG A 407 -12.68 6.58 -5.59
C ARG A 407 -11.82 6.44 -6.82
N ARG A 408 -12.04 5.37 -7.58
CA ARG A 408 -11.29 5.01 -8.78
C ARG A 408 -12.21 5.02 -10.00
N PHE A 409 -11.68 5.43 -11.15
CA PHE A 409 -12.43 5.53 -12.38
C PHE A 409 -11.95 4.51 -13.42
N ASN A 410 -12.88 3.77 -14.00
CA ASN A 410 -12.60 2.85 -15.11
C ASN A 410 -12.44 3.62 -16.42
N PHE A 411 -11.23 4.03 -16.75
CA PHE A 411 -10.95 4.75 -17.99
C PHE A 411 -11.18 3.88 -19.23
N PHE A 412 -10.92 2.58 -19.10
CA PHE A 412 -11.03 1.60 -20.17
C PHE A 412 -11.78 0.34 -19.70
N ASP A 413 -12.20 -0.49 -20.63
CA ASP A 413 -12.77 -1.80 -20.30
C ASP A 413 -11.64 -2.81 -20.03
N TYR A 414 -10.96 -2.65 -18.91
CA TYR A 414 -9.80 -3.47 -18.53
C TYR A 414 -10.09 -4.98 -18.46
N ASN A 415 -11.35 -5.37 -18.34
CA ASN A 415 -11.77 -6.75 -18.22
C ASN A 415 -12.20 -7.41 -19.54
N LYS A 416 -12.36 -6.64 -20.63
CA LYS A 416 -12.91 -7.11 -21.90
C LYS A 416 -12.13 -6.67 -23.13
N ARG A 417 -10.87 -6.32 -23.00
CA ARG A 417 -10.09 -5.82 -24.12
C ARG A 417 -9.71 -6.90 -25.10
N PRO A 418 -9.99 -6.72 -26.38
CA PRO A 418 -9.33 -7.49 -27.43
C PRO A 418 -7.88 -7.02 -27.59
N LEU A 419 -6.93 -7.96 -27.75
CA LEU A 419 -5.49 -7.72 -27.88
C LEU A 419 -5.09 -6.87 -29.07
N ASP A 420 -5.92 -6.88 -30.10
CA ASP A 420 -5.61 -6.32 -31.41
C ASP A 420 -6.14 -4.91 -31.63
N GLN A 421 -6.81 -4.28 -30.64
CA GLN A 421 -7.52 -3.04 -30.92
C GLN A 421 -6.96 -1.77 -30.30
N LEU A 422 -6.31 -1.78 -29.15
CA LEU A 422 -5.82 -0.52 -28.53
C LEU A 422 -4.51 -0.67 -27.78
N TYR A 423 -4.33 -1.73 -27.09
CA TYR A 423 -3.08 -2.18 -26.47
C TYR A 423 -3.27 -3.58 -25.90
N LYS A 424 -2.19 -4.26 -25.71
CA LYS A 424 -2.17 -5.59 -25.13
C LYS A 424 -2.59 -5.48 -23.66
N GLY A 425 -3.69 -6.09 -23.27
CA GLY A 425 -4.14 -6.15 -21.86
C GLY A 425 -4.14 -7.60 -21.37
N PRO A 426 -3.99 -7.87 -20.06
CA PRO A 426 -3.78 -9.21 -19.53
C PRO A 426 -4.97 -10.13 -19.73
N LEU A 427 -6.12 -9.56 -19.99
CA LEU A 427 -7.35 -10.31 -20.14
C LEU A 427 -7.72 -10.50 -21.62
N SER A 428 -6.86 -10.03 -22.52
CA SER A 428 -7.11 -10.20 -23.93
C SER A 428 -6.35 -11.40 -24.46
N ASP A 429 -7.07 -12.24 -25.16
CA ASP A 429 -6.58 -13.37 -25.90
C ASP A 429 -6.46 -12.99 -27.36
N LYS A 430 -5.58 -13.66 -28.11
CA LYS A 430 -5.53 -13.53 -29.58
C LYS A 430 -6.79 -14.03 -30.25
N ASP A 431 -7.63 -14.73 -29.53
CA ASP A 431 -8.98 -15.02 -30.03
C ASP A 431 -9.84 -13.75 -29.95
N LYS A 432 -10.77 -13.62 -30.87
CA LYS A 432 -11.62 -12.43 -31.05
C LYS A 432 -12.63 -12.20 -29.94
N THR A 433 -12.60 -12.97 -28.86
CA THR A 433 -13.54 -12.86 -27.72
C THR A 433 -13.08 -11.89 -26.64
N GLY A 434 -11.85 -11.43 -26.69
CA GLY A 434 -11.32 -10.37 -25.82
C GLY A 434 -10.96 -10.79 -24.40
N VAL A 435 -11.29 -11.98 -23.95
CA VAL A 435 -10.95 -12.48 -22.60
C VAL A 435 -10.53 -13.94 -22.68
N ALA A 436 -9.28 -14.24 -22.30
CA ALA A 436 -8.82 -15.61 -22.22
C ALA A 436 -9.70 -16.46 -21.31
N PRO A 437 -10.15 -17.65 -21.76
CA PRO A 437 -11.04 -18.50 -20.96
C PRO A 437 -10.49 -18.81 -19.57
N SER A 438 -9.19 -19.04 -19.43
CA SER A 438 -8.52 -19.29 -18.16
C SER A 438 -8.57 -18.09 -17.21
N LEU A 439 -8.56 -16.87 -17.74
CA LEU A 439 -8.63 -15.64 -16.94
C LEU A 439 -10.05 -15.34 -16.44
N LYS A 440 -11.07 -15.92 -17.04
CA LYS A 440 -12.44 -15.84 -16.52
C LYS A 440 -12.57 -16.54 -15.16
N LEU A 441 -11.78 -17.57 -14.92
CA LEU A 441 -11.78 -18.34 -13.67
C LEU A 441 -11.31 -17.53 -12.46
N GLN A 442 -10.55 -16.45 -12.66
CA GLN A 442 -10.14 -15.58 -11.55
C GLN A 442 -11.27 -14.68 -11.01
N LYS A 443 -12.39 -14.55 -11.74
CA LYS A 443 -13.48 -13.65 -11.37
C LYS A 443 -14.38 -14.28 -10.30
N ASN A 444 -14.62 -13.51 -9.23
CA ASN A 444 -15.62 -13.86 -8.22
C ASN A 444 -17.02 -13.72 -8.82
N PRO A 445 -17.80 -14.81 -8.93
CA PRO A 445 -19.14 -14.76 -9.54
C PRO A 445 -20.15 -13.94 -8.72
N ASN A 446 -19.91 -13.73 -7.43
CA ASN A 446 -20.79 -12.98 -6.55
C ASN A 446 -20.59 -11.45 -6.65
N VAL A 447 -19.63 -10.99 -7.44
CA VAL A 447 -19.29 -9.59 -7.58
C VAL A 447 -19.37 -9.13 -9.02
N THR A 448 -20.09 -8.04 -9.25
CA THR A 448 -20.22 -7.44 -10.57
C THR A 448 -18.85 -7.05 -11.16
N VAL A 449 -18.59 -7.45 -12.38
CA VAL A 449 -17.48 -6.94 -13.19
C VAL A 449 -17.93 -5.61 -13.79
N ARG A 450 -17.23 -4.52 -13.42
CA ARG A 450 -17.61 -3.17 -13.86
C ARG A 450 -17.08 -2.89 -15.26
N MET A 451 -17.81 -2.08 -15.97
CA MET A 451 -17.52 -1.65 -17.32
C MET A 451 -16.73 -0.32 -17.35
N ARG A 452 -16.27 0.08 -18.51
CA ARG A 452 -15.69 1.39 -18.76
C ARG A 452 -16.64 2.54 -18.37
N GLY A 453 -16.09 3.62 -17.85
CA GLY A 453 -16.83 4.86 -17.61
C GLY A 453 -17.57 4.93 -16.29
N VAL A 454 -17.35 3.97 -15.38
CA VAL A 454 -17.95 4.00 -14.04
C VAL A 454 -16.92 4.25 -12.95
N MET A 455 -17.41 4.76 -11.82
CA MET A 455 -16.61 4.92 -10.61
C MET A 455 -16.67 3.67 -9.75
N GLU A 456 -15.54 3.30 -9.17
CA GLU A 456 -15.42 2.19 -8.23
C GLU A 456 -14.87 2.66 -6.88
N LYS A 457 -15.21 1.93 -5.84
CA LYS A 457 -14.73 2.17 -4.46
C LYS A 457 -15.00 0.97 -3.57
N CYS A 458 -14.41 0.94 -2.38
CA CYS A 458 -14.70 -0.06 -1.36
C CYS A 458 -16.20 -0.11 -1.02
N THR A 459 -16.76 -1.32 -1.01
CA THR A 459 -18.18 -1.61 -0.71
C THR A 459 -18.37 -2.32 0.63
N TYR A 460 -17.31 -2.44 1.46
CA TYR A 460 -17.27 -3.33 2.63
C TYR A 460 -17.58 -4.80 2.28
N CYS A 461 -17.22 -5.24 1.07
CA CYS A 461 -17.55 -6.58 0.59
C CYS A 461 -19.05 -6.89 0.75
N VAL A 462 -19.91 -6.05 0.19
CA VAL A 462 -21.37 -6.16 0.32
C VAL A 462 -21.90 -7.57 0.00
N GLN A 463 -21.26 -8.30 -0.93
CA GLN A 463 -21.58 -9.69 -1.23
C GLN A 463 -21.44 -10.62 -0.02
N ARG A 464 -20.39 -10.43 0.80
CA ARG A 464 -20.17 -11.20 2.04
C ARG A 464 -21.17 -10.82 3.12
N ILE A 465 -21.54 -9.53 3.21
CA ILE A 465 -22.59 -9.06 4.11
C ILE A 465 -23.91 -9.75 3.74
N GLN A 466 -24.28 -9.74 2.47
CA GLN A 466 -25.53 -10.36 2.01
C GLN A 466 -25.54 -11.89 2.22
N GLU A 467 -24.43 -12.55 1.96
CA GLU A 467 -24.26 -13.98 2.24
C GLU A 467 -24.46 -14.29 3.73
N ALA A 468 -23.82 -13.54 4.62
CA ALA A 468 -23.98 -13.70 6.06
C ALA A 468 -25.43 -13.48 6.51
N LYS A 469 -26.10 -12.47 5.99
CA LYS A 469 -27.52 -12.19 6.27
C LYS A 469 -28.43 -13.32 5.79
N ILE A 470 -28.19 -13.85 4.58
CA ILE A 470 -28.95 -14.99 4.04
C ILE A 470 -28.74 -16.22 4.92
N ASN A 471 -27.52 -16.50 5.32
CA ASN A 471 -27.20 -17.64 6.18
C ASN A 471 -27.85 -17.49 7.56
N GLN A 472 -27.81 -16.29 8.15
CA GLN A 472 -28.46 -16.04 9.44
C GLN A 472 -29.99 -16.21 9.34
N LYS A 473 -30.63 -15.71 8.29
CA LYS A 473 -32.08 -15.93 8.05
C LYS A 473 -32.42 -17.41 7.93
N ARG A 474 -31.56 -18.21 7.28
CA ARG A 474 -31.75 -19.67 7.19
C ARG A 474 -31.65 -20.36 8.55
N ILE A 475 -30.76 -19.87 9.43
CA ILE A 475 -30.60 -20.39 10.80
C ILE A 475 -31.78 -19.96 11.66
N ALA A 476 -32.19 -18.71 11.58
CA ALA A 476 -33.28 -18.13 12.36
C ALA A 476 -34.65 -18.79 12.09
N ARG A 477 -34.88 -19.26 10.87
CA ARG A 477 -36.19 -19.81 10.45
C ARG A 477 -37.35 -18.89 10.82
N ASP A 478 -38.20 -19.34 11.76
CA ASP A 478 -39.40 -18.64 12.24
C ASP A 478 -39.10 -17.71 13.44
N SER A 479 -37.87 -17.69 13.93
CA SER A 479 -37.44 -16.74 14.97
C SER A 479 -37.11 -15.38 14.36
N ASP A 480 -37.26 -14.33 15.14
CA ASP A 480 -36.85 -12.96 14.76
C ASP A 480 -35.34 -12.70 14.89
N ASP A 481 -34.54 -13.75 15.20
CA ASP A 481 -33.09 -13.63 15.39
C ASP A 481 -32.34 -13.61 14.05
N VAL A 482 -32.56 -12.55 13.28
CA VAL A 482 -31.99 -12.36 11.93
C VAL A 482 -30.70 -11.53 11.93
N LYS A 483 -30.25 -11.05 13.09
CA LYS A 483 -28.99 -10.29 13.20
C LYS A 483 -27.79 -11.21 13.03
N VAL A 484 -26.86 -10.80 12.18
CA VAL A 484 -25.58 -11.51 11.98
C VAL A 484 -24.75 -11.36 13.25
N PRO A 485 -24.35 -12.46 13.92
CA PRO A 485 -23.52 -12.37 15.13
C PRO A 485 -22.14 -11.76 14.83
N ASP A 486 -21.55 -11.08 15.83
CA ASP A 486 -20.19 -10.56 15.72
C ASP A 486 -19.20 -11.69 15.42
N GLY A 487 -18.30 -11.48 14.49
CA GLY A 487 -17.31 -12.47 14.03
C GLY A 487 -17.81 -13.52 13.05
N ALA A 488 -19.11 -13.67 12.81
CA ALA A 488 -19.66 -14.57 11.78
C ALA A 488 -19.38 -14.08 10.35
N LEU A 489 -19.13 -12.79 10.21
CA LEU A 489 -18.78 -12.13 8.95
C LEU A 489 -17.37 -11.56 9.04
N LYS A 490 -16.54 -11.82 8.03
CA LYS A 490 -15.26 -11.16 7.83
C LYS A 490 -15.17 -10.61 6.40
N VAL A 491 -14.88 -9.33 6.26
CA VAL A 491 -14.57 -8.72 4.95
C VAL A 491 -13.21 -9.24 4.44
N ALA A 492 -12.99 -9.21 3.14
CA ALA A 492 -11.81 -9.82 2.52
C ALA A 492 -10.48 -9.31 3.10
N CYS A 493 -10.35 -7.99 3.28
CA CYS A 493 -9.16 -7.38 3.88
C CYS A 493 -8.94 -7.82 5.34
N GLN A 494 -10.01 -8.01 6.11
CA GLN A 494 -9.91 -8.56 7.47
C GLN A 494 -9.48 -10.03 7.46
N SER A 495 -10.04 -10.84 6.55
CA SER A 495 -9.69 -12.26 6.45
C SER A 495 -8.21 -12.49 6.11
N ALA A 496 -7.61 -11.60 5.32
CA ALA A 496 -6.22 -11.68 4.89
C ALA A 496 -5.23 -11.01 5.87
N CYS A 497 -5.73 -10.30 6.89
CA CYS A 497 -4.88 -9.57 7.83
C CYS A 497 -4.27 -10.52 8.86
N ALA A 498 -3.02 -10.94 8.64
CA ALA A 498 -2.32 -11.86 9.53
C ALA A 498 -2.07 -11.29 10.95
N SER A 499 -2.01 -9.97 11.08
CA SER A 499 -1.84 -9.28 12.37
C SER A 499 -3.16 -8.93 13.08
N ASP A 500 -4.31 -9.30 12.51
CA ASP A 500 -5.67 -8.99 13.02
C ASP A 500 -5.90 -7.48 13.28
N ALA A 501 -5.24 -6.64 12.50
CA ALA A 501 -5.31 -5.18 12.64
C ALA A 501 -6.66 -4.60 12.18
N ILE A 502 -7.41 -5.30 11.32
CA ILE A 502 -8.67 -4.84 10.75
C ILE A 502 -9.83 -5.49 11.49
N ILE A 503 -10.70 -4.67 12.07
CA ILE A 503 -11.88 -5.09 12.81
C ILE A 503 -13.12 -4.57 12.08
N PHE A 504 -14.05 -5.45 11.73
CA PHE A 504 -15.29 -5.13 11.03
C PHE A 504 -16.49 -5.73 11.77
N GLY A 505 -17.62 -5.04 11.79
CA GLY A 505 -18.83 -5.52 12.43
C GLY A 505 -19.93 -4.46 12.54
N ASP A 506 -20.93 -4.74 13.38
CA ASP A 506 -22.03 -3.85 13.69
C ASP A 506 -21.59 -2.81 14.74
N ILE A 507 -21.63 -1.53 14.37
CA ILE A 507 -21.24 -0.43 15.25
C ILE A 507 -22.32 -0.05 16.28
N THR A 508 -23.52 -0.61 16.19
CA THR A 508 -24.61 -0.41 17.15
C THR A 508 -24.69 -1.53 18.19
N ASP A 509 -23.99 -2.63 18.00
CA ASP A 509 -23.89 -3.72 18.96
C ASP A 509 -22.75 -3.44 19.95
N GLU A 510 -23.10 -3.10 21.19
CA GLU A 510 -22.16 -2.79 22.28
C GLU A 510 -21.23 -3.97 22.63
N THR A 511 -21.65 -5.18 22.32
CA THR A 511 -20.85 -6.39 22.57
C THR A 511 -19.83 -6.65 21.48
N SER A 512 -20.00 -6.06 20.30
CA SER A 512 -19.15 -6.27 19.13
C SER A 512 -17.72 -5.76 19.33
N ARG A 513 -16.79 -6.40 18.65
CA ARG A 513 -15.36 -5.99 18.65
C ARG A 513 -15.18 -4.59 18.07
N VAL A 514 -15.91 -4.26 17.01
CA VAL A 514 -15.79 -2.95 16.34
C VAL A 514 -16.34 -1.81 17.20
N TYR A 515 -17.47 -2.03 17.91
CA TYR A 515 -17.99 -1.04 18.85
C TYR A 515 -16.96 -0.74 19.95
N LYS A 516 -16.44 -1.78 20.61
CA LYS A 516 -15.42 -1.64 21.66
C LYS A 516 -14.14 -0.94 21.15
N ALA A 517 -13.72 -1.24 19.92
CA ALA A 517 -12.58 -0.57 19.31
C ALA A 517 -12.85 0.92 19.08
N LYS A 518 -14.06 1.28 18.63
CA LYS A 518 -14.47 2.70 18.44
C LYS A 518 -14.58 3.48 19.75
N GLN A 519 -14.89 2.81 20.86
CA GLN A 519 -14.89 3.43 22.19
C GLN A 519 -13.47 3.58 22.80
N SER A 520 -12.45 3.04 22.15
CA SER A 520 -11.08 3.17 22.61
C SER A 520 -10.62 4.64 22.60
N PRO A 521 -9.92 5.11 23.65
CA PRO A 521 -9.32 6.45 23.64
C PRO A 521 -8.25 6.64 22.55
N ARG A 522 -7.81 5.57 21.89
CA ARG A 522 -6.94 5.61 20.72
C ARG A 522 -7.69 5.86 19.40
N ASN A 523 -9.03 5.74 19.42
CA ASN A 523 -9.84 5.87 18.21
C ASN A 523 -9.82 7.30 17.66
N TYR A 524 -9.67 7.42 16.34
CA TYR A 524 -9.73 8.70 15.64
C TYR A 524 -10.25 8.56 14.21
N GLU A 525 -10.75 9.67 13.67
CA GLU A 525 -11.13 9.82 12.26
C GLU A 525 -10.08 10.64 11.51
N MET A 526 -9.73 10.23 10.30
CA MET A 526 -8.91 11.07 9.42
C MET A 526 -9.67 12.34 9.05
N LEU A 527 -8.99 13.50 9.08
CA LEU A 527 -9.59 14.78 8.67
C LEU A 527 -10.94 15.05 9.38
N LYS A 528 -11.06 14.73 10.67
CA LYS A 528 -12.31 14.89 11.45
C LYS A 528 -12.94 16.28 11.29
N TYR A 529 -12.10 17.32 11.19
CA TYR A 529 -12.55 18.70 11.03
C TYR A 529 -13.43 18.95 9.79
N LEU A 530 -13.41 18.05 8.79
CA LEU A 530 -14.31 18.12 7.64
C LEU A 530 -15.74 17.62 7.94
N GLY A 531 -15.98 17.06 9.13
CA GLY A 531 -17.29 16.60 9.55
C GLY A 531 -17.84 15.43 8.73
N LEU A 532 -17.00 14.59 8.17
CA LEU A 532 -17.38 13.48 7.26
C LEU A 532 -18.14 12.35 7.97
N ARG A 533 -17.97 12.20 9.30
CA ARG A 533 -18.52 11.11 10.11
C ARG A 533 -18.23 9.75 9.50
N GLN A 534 -16.98 9.36 9.61
CA GLN A 534 -16.46 8.16 8.97
C GLN A 534 -16.86 6.89 9.73
N ARG A 535 -17.36 5.89 9.02
CA ARG A 535 -17.59 4.55 9.56
C ARG A 535 -16.33 3.69 9.63
N THR A 536 -15.30 4.00 8.82
CA THR A 536 -13.95 3.48 9.02
C THR A 536 -13.16 4.46 9.88
N THR A 537 -12.65 3.99 11.02
CA THR A 537 -11.82 4.76 11.95
C THR A 537 -10.51 4.04 12.21
N TYR A 538 -9.61 4.68 12.92
CA TYR A 538 -8.28 4.15 13.22
C TYR A 538 -7.99 4.21 14.70
N LEU A 539 -7.24 3.23 15.21
CA LEU A 539 -6.63 3.32 16.52
C LEU A 539 -5.21 3.86 16.37
N ALA A 540 -4.94 4.99 16.97
CA ALA A 540 -3.64 5.67 16.91
C ALA A 540 -2.49 4.76 17.33
N ARG A 541 -1.34 4.91 16.69
CA ARG A 541 -0.14 4.15 17.03
C ARG A 541 0.53 4.70 18.27
N ILE A 542 0.62 3.88 19.30
CA ILE A 542 1.30 4.22 20.54
C ILE A 542 2.67 3.55 20.57
N LYS A 543 3.71 4.35 20.66
CA LYS A 543 5.10 3.93 20.76
C LYS A 543 5.54 3.88 22.20
N ASN A 544 6.19 2.81 22.57
CA ASN A 544 6.77 2.64 23.90
C ASN A 544 8.21 2.10 23.77
N PRO A 545 9.14 2.94 23.30
CA PRO A 545 10.51 2.50 23.07
C PRO A 545 11.18 2.06 24.38
N ASN A 546 11.98 1.01 24.30
CA ASN A 546 12.79 0.62 25.45
C ASN A 546 13.93 1.62 25.62
N MET A 547 13.87 2.42 26.69
CA MET A 547 14.83 3.49 26.98
C MET A 547 16.27 3.00 27.21
N LYS A 548 16.50 1.69 27.31
CA LYS A 548 17.83 1.08 27.36
C LYS A 548 18.45 0.86 25.98
N MET A 549 17.67 1.00 24.91
CA MET A 549 18.18 0.87 23.55
C MET A 549 18.89 2.16 23.12
N PRO A 550 19.97 2.05 22.33
CA PRO A 550 20.82 3.21 21.97
C PRO A 550 20.04 4.39 21.38
N ASN A 551 19.05 4.13 20.54
CA ASN A 551 18.31 5.16 19.80
C ASN A 551 16.88 5.39 20.34
N ALA A 552 16.60 4.97 21.58
CA ALA A 552 15.25 5.06 22.15
C ALA A 552 14.71 6.50 22.21
N LYS A 553 15.57 7.49 22.42
CA LYS A 553 15.19 8.91 22.44
C LYS A 553 14.94 9.51 21.05
N GLN A 554 15.36 8.82 19.99
CA GLN A 554 15.22 9.25 18.61
C GLN A 554 13.95 8.72 17.95
N VAL A 555 13.04 8.12 18.73
CA VAL A 555 11.75 7.64 18.23
C VAL A 555 10.86 8.83 17.89
N GLY A 556 10.93 9.28 16.63
CA GLY A 556 10.12 10.37 16.10
C GLY A 556 8.62 10.03 16.01
N THR A 557 7.78 11.03 15.90
CA THR A 557 6.35 10.91 15.65
C THR A 557 5.97 11.73 14.44
N VAL A 558 5.12 11.20 13.55
CA VAL A 558 4.66 11.90 12.35
C VAL A 558 3.66 12.99 12.71
N SER A 559 2.92 12.80 13.80
CA SER A 559 1.86 13.71 14.21
C SER A 559 2.31 14.76 15.25
N LYS A 560 3.62 14.95 15.44
CA LYS A 560 4.12 16.01 16.32
C LYS A 560 3.92 17.38 15.71
N LYS A 561 3.23 18.22 16.49
CA LYS A 561 3.10 19.66 16.40
C LYS A 561 2.70 20.24 15.04
N PHE A 562 1.43 20.50 14.93
CA PHE A 562 0.94 21.69 14.23
C PHE A 562 0.58 22.70 15.33
N HIS A 563 1.45 23.65 15.57
CA HIS A 563 1.16 24.84 16.37
C HIS A 563 0.85 25.99 15.45
#